data_1271cef547ed09f2392184f3499eae8c
#
_entry.id   1271cef547ed09f2392184f3499eae8c
#
_cell.length_a   1.000
_cell.length_b   1.000
_cell.length_c   1.000
_cell.angle_alpha   90.00
_cell.angle_beta   90.00
_cell.angle_gamma   90.00
#
_symmetry.space_group_name_H-M   'P 1'
#
loop_
_entity.id
_entity.type
_entity.pdbx_description
1 polymer ?
#
loop_
_entity_poly.entity_id
_entity_poly.type
_entity_poly.pdbx_seq_one_letter_code
_entity_poly.pdbx_strand_id
1 'polypeptide(L)'
;MEHITTREAAQYVQASDAFTAATITAHHLLYNRNAIFTGGIRPHYYCLPVLKRETHRLALVDAATSGSNKFFLGTDSAPHAAHLKEHATGCAGCYTAHAAIEMYAEAFDNAGALDKLEAFASFNGPDFYSLPRNTGTITLKRESWT
;
A
#
# COMPACT_ATOMS: atom_id res chain seq x y z
N MET A 1 -1.15 13.53 1.82
CA MET A 1 -0.73 13.10 0.44
C MET A 1 -1.22 11.69 0.22
N GLU A 2 -1.84 11.39 -0.93
CA GLU A 2 -2.37 10.05 -1.16
C GLU A 2 -1.43 9.24 -2.06
N HIS A 3 -1.29 7.95 -1.70
CA HIS A 3 -0.61 6.91 -2.47
C HIS A 3 0.81 7.30 -2.86
N ILE A 4 1.62 7.69 -1.87
CA ILE A 4 3.03 8.03 -2.13
C ILE A 4 3.79 6.80 -2.66
N THR A 5 4.74 7.03 -3.57
CA THR A 5 5.44 5.95 -4.27
C THR A 5 6.95 6.10 -4.31
N THR A 6 7.51 7.13 -3.70
CA THR A 6 8.96 7.40 -3.76
C THR A 6 9.56 7.61 -2.38
N ARG A 7 10.86 7.35 -2.27
CA ARG A 7 11.67 7.66 -1.08
C ARG A 7 11.54 9.14 -0.70
N GLU A 8 11.65 10.02 -1.68
CA GLU A 8 11.63 11.46 -1.48
C GLU A 8 10.28 11.92 -0.91
N ALA A 9 9.17 11.33 -1.38
CA ALA A 9 7.86 11.61 -0.82
C ALA A 9 7.73 11.13 0.64
N ALA A 10 8.24 9.94 0.95
CA ALA A 10 8.26 9.42 2.33
C ALA A 10 9.10 10.31 3.25
N GLN A 11 10.27 10.73 2.81
CA GLN A 11 11.14 11.65 3.56
C GLN A 11 10.48 13.02 3.77
N TYR A 12 9.84 13.56 2.74
CA TYR A 12 9.11 14.82 2.84
C TYR A 12 7.99 14.74 3.89
N VAL A 13 7.15 13.72 3.83
CA VAL A 13 6.07 13.52 4.81
C VAL A 13 6.63 13.36 6.21
N GLN A 14 7.69 12.57 6.38
CA GLN A 14 8.32 12.36 7.69
C GLN A 14 8.87 13.66 8.29
N ALA A 15 9.44 14.54 7.45
CA ALA A 15 10.02 15.82 7.87
C ALA A 15 8.99 16.95 8.02
N SER A 16 7.78 16.78 7.50
CA SER A 16 6.72 17.79 7.54
C SER A 16 6.12 17.94 8.96
N ASP A 17 5.24 18.92 9.14
CA ASP A 17 4.51 19.14 10.38
C ASP A 17 3.43 18.05 10.66
N ALA A 18 2.71 18.20 11.77
CA ALA A 18 1.68 17.25 12.19
C ALA A 18 0.43 17.24 11.29
N PHE A 19 0.25 18.24 10.43
CA PHE A 19 -0.89 18.33 9.52
C PHE A 19 -0.62 17.65 8.16
N THR A 20 0.55 17.06 8.00
CA THR A 20 0.94 16.35 6.79
C THR A 20 1.11 14.87 7.07
N ALA A 21 0.34 14.04 6.37
CA ALA A 21 0.42 12.59 6.42
C ALA A 21 0.30 12.00 5.01
N ALA A 22 0.54 10.71 4.87
CA ALA A 22 0.42 10.02 3.59
C ALA A 22 -0.19 8.63 3.71
N THR A 23 -0.94 8.26 2.67
CA THR A 23 -1.38 6.88 2.46
C THR A 23 -0.36 6.10 1.64
N ILE A 24 -0.24 4.81 1.92
CA ILE A 24 0.58 3.87 1.17
C ILE A 24 -0.28 2.65 0.83
N THR A 25 -0.29 2.24 -0.45
CA THR A 25 -1.08 1.10 -0.91
C THR A 25 -0.35 -0.22 -0.70
N ALA A 26 -1.09 -1.32 -0.57
CA ALA A 26 -0.51 -2.65 -0.42
C ALA A 26 0.36 -3.05 -1.63
N HIS A 27 -0.11 -2.76 -2.84
CA HIS A 27 0.65 -3.13 -4.04
C HIS A 27 1.96 -2.35 -4.20
N HIS A 28 2.08 -1.11 -3.68
CA HIS A 28 3.36 -0.39 -3.66
C HIS A 28 4.32 -0.90 -2.57
N LEU A 29 3.84 -1.60 -1.54
CA LEU A 29 4.69 -2.28 -0.56
C LEU A 29 5.21 -3.62 -1.08
N LEU A 30 4.38 -4.38 -1.81
CA LEU A 30 4.67 -5.74 -2.26
C LEU A 30 5.46 -5.79 -3.57
N TYR A 31 5.19 -4.85 -4.51
CA TYR A 31 5.70 -4.95 -5.87
C TYR A 31 6.52 -3.71 -6.27
N ASN A 32 7.57 -3.93 -7.04
CA ASN A 32 8.29 -2.89 -7.76
C ASN A 32 7.92 -2.91 -9.25
N ARG A 33 8.42 -1.95 -10.02
CA ARG A 33 8.09 -1.81 -11.45
C ARG A 33 8.41 -3.04 -12.32
N ASN A 34 9.32 -3.91 -11.88
CA ASN A 34 9.66 -5.10 -12.64
C ASN A 34 8.48 -6.08 -12.72
N ALA A 35 7.56 -6.06 -11.74
CA ALA A 35 6.35 -6.87 -11.77
C ALA A 35 5.51 -6.64 -13.04
N ILE A 36 5.56 -5.44 -13.61
CA ILE A 36 4.83 -5.10 -14.85
C ILE A 36 5.41 -5.82 -16.07
N PHE A 37 6.69 -6.21 -16.03
CA PHE A 37 7.44 -6.69 -17.20
C PHE A 37 7.99 -8.11 -17.07
N THR A 38 7.87 -8.75 -15.92
CA THR A 38 8.42 -10.10 -15.69
C THR A 38 7.69 -11.15 -16.54
N GLY A 39 8.42 -11.75 -17.47
CA GLY A 39 7.86 -12.74 -18.40
C GLY A 39 7.01 -12.15 -19.52
N GLY A 40 7.07 -10.84 -19.74
CA GLY A 40 6.27 -10.08 -20.71
C GLY A 40 5.49 -8.97 -20.04
N ILE A 41 4.62 -8.26 -20.79
CA ILE A 41 3.77 -7.20 -20.24
C ILE A 41 2.66 -7.84 -19.39
N ARG A 42 2.57 -7.42 -18.14
CA ARG A 42 1.58 -7.88 -17.17
C ARG A 42 0.65 -6.72 -16.76
N PRO A 43 -0.41 -6.46 -17.52
CA PRO A 43 -1.24 -5.27 -17.36
C PRO A 43 -1.96 -5.19 -16.01
N HIS A 44 -2.16 -6.31 -15.31
CA HIS A 44 -2.80 -6.34 -14.00
C HIS A 44 -1.96 -5.65 -12.92
N TYR A 45 -0.64 -5.48 -13.12
CA TYR A 45 0.24 -4.69 -12.25
C TYR A 45 0.36 -3.22 -12.65
N TYR A 46 -0.28 -2.82 -13.77
CA TYR A 46 -0.29 -1.43 -14.19
C TYR A 46 -1.28 -0.62 -13.36
N CYS A 47 -0.78 0.37 -12.62
CA CYS A 47 -1.54 1.27 -11.76
C CYS A 47 -0.99 2.70 -11.87
N LEU A 48 -1.75 3.66 -11.38
CA LEU A 48 -1.32 5.04 -11.16
C LEU A 48 -1.63 5.42 -9.71
N PRO A 49 -0.63 5.92 -8.98
CA PRO A 49 0.78 6.15 -9.39
C PRO A 49 1.48 4.85 -9.77
N VAL A 50 2.32 4.89 -10.81
CA VAL A 50 3.02 3.70 -11.31
C VAL A 50 3.98 3.12 -10.26
N LEU A 51 4.14 1.79 -10.24
CA LEU A 51 5.14 1.10 -9.44
C LEU A 51 6.54 1.64 -9.73
N LYS A 52 7.34 1.87 -8.71
CA LYS A 52 8.68 2.45 -8.82
C LYS A 52 9.78 1.39 -8.71
N ARG A 53 11.03 1.83 -8.71
CA ARG A 53 12.20 0.97 -8.51
C ARG A 53 12.21 0.37 -7.10
N GLU A 54 12.93 -0.73 -6.92
CA GLU A 54 13.06 -1.42 -5.64
C GLU A 54 13.52 -0.51 -4.51
N THR A 55 14.43 0.42 -4.77
CA THR A 55 14.91 1.40 -3.78
C THR A 55 13.81 2.29 -3.22
N HIS A 56 12.78 2.59 -4.02
CA HIS A 56 11.61 3.33 -3.57
C HIS A 56 10.66 2.42 -2.79
N ARG A 57 10.40 1.20 -3.29
CA ARG A 57 9.57 0.21 -2.58
C ARG A 57 10.09 -0.04 -1.17
N LEU A 58 11.38 -0.29 -1.01
CA LEU A 58 11.99 -0.50 0.30
C LEU A 58 11.82 0.72 1.21
N ALA A 59 11.98 1.93 0.68
CA ALA A 59 11.75 3.14 1.46
C ALA A 59 10.28 3.33 1.89
N LEU A 60 9.32 2.84 1.10
CA LEU A 60 7.90 2.81 1.51
C LEU A 60 7.65 1.77 2.60
N VAL A 61 8.27 0.59 2.50
CA VAL A 61 8.20 -0.44 3.55
C VAL A 61 8.75 0.14 4.85
N ASP A 62 9.94 0.75 4.82
CA ASP A 62 10.54 1.38 6.00
C ASP A 62 9.61 2.45 6.60
N ALA A 63 8.99 3.29 5.78
CA ALA A 63 8.06 4.32 6.24
C ALA A 63 6.79 3.71 6.88
N ALA A 64 6.17 2.74 6.22
CA ALA A 64 4.95 2.08 6.71
C ALA A 64 5.18 1.34 8.04
N THR A 65 6.34 0.71 8.20
CA THR A 65 6.69 -0.10 9.37
C THR A 65 7.44 0.67 10.45
N SER A 66 7.71 1.97 10.25
CA SER A 66 8.45 2.81 11.20
C SER A 66 7.74 3.03 12.54
N GLY A 67 6.43 2.81 12.60
CA GLY A 67 5.60 3.18 13.75
C GLY A 67 5.23 4.67 13.78
N SER A 68 5.60 5.45 12.76
CA SER A 68 5.18 6.85 12.62
C SER A 68 3.69 6.93 12.35
N ASN A 69 2.99 7.80 13.06
CA ASN A 69 1.56 8.06 12.85
C ASN A 69 1.24 8.85 11.57
N LYS A 70 2.26 9.25 10.82
CA LYS A 70 2.11 10.00 9.57
C LYS A 70 1.82 9.11 8.35
N PHE A 71 1.97 7.80 8.49
CA PHE A 71 1.69 6.86 7.40
C PHE A 71 0.56 5.92 7.78
N PHE A 72 -0.35 5.73 6.87
CA PHE A 72 -1.48 4.84 7.08
C PHE A 72 -2.02 4.24 5.79
N LEU A 73 -2.91 3.29 5.94
CA LEU A 73 -3.54 2.53 4.87
C LEU A 73 -4.34 3.44 3.93
N GLY A 74 -4.15 3.23 2.63
CA GLY A 74 -5.01 3.73 1.58
C GLY A 74 -4.92 2.78 0.40
N THR A 75 -5.98 2.03 0.11
CA THR A 75 -5.90 0.89 -0.80
C THR A 75 -5.72 1.28 -2.26
N ASP A 76 -6.31 2.39 -2.70
CA ASP A 76 -6.43 2.73 -4.13
C ASP A 76 -6.85 1.52 -4.97
N SER A 77 -7.80 0.75 -4.44
CA SER A 77 -8.30 -0.43 -5.13
C SER A 77 -9.16 -0.02 -6.32
N ALA A 78 -8.68 -0.32 -7.52
CA ALA A 78 -9.30 0.11 -8.77
C ALA A 78 -9.56 -1.09 -9.68
N PRO A 79 -10.71 -1.77 -9.51
CA PRO A 79 -11.09 -2.91 -10.34
C PRO A 79 -11.49 -2.45 -11.75
N HIS A 80 -10.98 -3.18 -12.74
CA HIS A 80 -11.37 -3.03 -14.14
C HIS A 80 -11.62 -4.41 -14.76
N ALA A 81 -12.53 -4.49 -15.70
CA ALA A 81 -12.79 -5.72 -16.43
C ALA A 81 -11.51 -6.18 -17.18
N ALA A 82 -11.28 -7.51 -17.23
CA ALA A 82 -10.06 -8.08 -17.81
C ALA A 82 -9.77 -7.56 -19.22
N HIS A 83 -10.79 -7.48 -20.10
CA HIS A 83 -10.63 -6.99 -21.46
C HIS A 83 -10.22 -5.51 -21.55
N LEU A 84 -10.45 -4.71 -20.49
CA LEU A 84 -9.99 -3.32 -20.40
C LEU A 84 -8.56 -3.22 -19.87
N LYS A 85 -8.18 -4.16 -19.01
CA LYS A 85 -6.80 -4.27 -18.51
C LYS A 85 -5.88 -4.82 -19.59
N GLU A 86 -6.32 -5.83 -20.33
CA GLU A 86 -5.56 -6.59 -21.33
C GLU A 86 -5.71 -6.00 -22.74
N HIS A 87 -5.81 -4.71 -22.82
CA HIS A 87 -5.94 -3.93 -24.06
C HIS A 87 -4.69 -3.07 -24.28
N ALA A 88 -4.43 -2.68 -25.53
CA ALA A 88 -3.26 -1.87 -25.88
C ALA A 88 -3.16 -0.55 -25.10
N THR A 89 -4.28 0.07 -24.76
CA THR A 89 -4.33 1.28 -23.92
C THR A 89 -4.27 0.98 -22.42
N GLY A 90 -4.74 -0.18 -21.99
CA GLY A 90 -4.76 -0.68 -20.61
C GLY A 90 -5.37 0.29 -19.58
N CYS A 91 -6.32 -0.15 -18.77
CA CYS A 91 -6.78 0.66 -17.65
C CYS A 91 -5.79 0.57 -16.47
N ALA A 92 -5.39 1.72 -15.93
CA ALA A 92 -4.55 1.77 -14.73
C ALA A 92 -5.39 1.44 -13.49
N GLY A 93 -4.91 0.52 -12.65
CA GLY A 93 -5.52 0.17 -11.37
C GLY A 93 -5.21 -1.27 -10.97
N CYS A 94 -4.92 -1.48 -9.68
CA CYS A 94 -4.80 -2.80 -9.08
C CYS A 94 -6.05 -3.09 -8.25
N TYR A 95 -6.66 -4.26 -8.44
CA TYR A 95 -7.80 -4.68 -7.62
C TYR A 95 -7.28 -5.38 -6.37
N THR A 96 -7.34 -4.71 -5.22
CA THR A 96 -6.80 -5.20 -3.94
C THR A 96 -7.83 -5.27 -2.82
N ALA A 97 -9.02 -4.64 -2.97
CA ALA A 97 -9.99 -4.51 -1.87
C ALA A 97 -10.46 -5.85 -1.29
N HIS A 98 -10.52 -6.92 -2.10
CA HIS A 98 -10.98 -8.25 -1.67
C HIS A 98 -10.04 -8.93 -0.66
N ALA A 99 -8.77 -8.52 -0.60
CA ALA A 99 -7.74 -9.09 0.27
C ALA A 99 -6.76 -8.01 0.79
N ALA A 100 -7.25 -6.77 0.95
CA ALA A 100 -6.36 -5.64 1.25
C ALA A 100 -5.60 -5.82 2.57
N ILE A 101 -6.28 -6.22 3.63
CA ILE A 101 -5.66 -6.38 4.95
C ILE A 101 -4.66 -7.54 4.95
N GLU A 102 -4.97 -8.64 4.28
CA GLU A 102 -4.06 -9.77 4.12
C GLU A 102 -2.80 -9.37 3.35
N MET A 103 -2.93 -8.58 2.29
CA MET A 103 -1.78 -8.06 1.53
C MET A 103 -0.89 -7.12 2.37
N TYR A 104 -1.50 -6.25 3.19
CA TYR A 104 -0.73 -5.44 4.15
C TYR A 104 -0.07 -6.32 5.21
N ALA A 105 -0.78 -7.32 5.73
CA ALA A 105 -0.20 -8.25 6.70
C ALA A 105 1.02 -8.99 6.13
N GLU A 106 0.96 -9.44 4.87
CA GLU A 106 2.09 -10.04 4.17
C GLU A 106 3.28 -9.07 4.08
N ALA A 107 3.04 -7.82 3.70
CA ALA A 107 4.10 -6.82 3.60
C ALA A 107 4.76 -6.54 4.96
N PHE A 108 3.97 -6.40 6.02
CA PHE A 108 4.46 -6.16 7.38
C PHE A 108 5.15 -7.39 7.99
N ASP A 109 4.64 -8.60 7.70
CA ASP A 109 5.26 -9.85 8.12
C ASP A 109 6.64 -10.06 7.48
N ASN A 110 6.74 -9.82 6.16
CA ASN A 110 8.01 -9.88 5.43
C ASN A 110 9.04 -8.86 5.96
N ALA A 111 8.59 -7.77 6.54
CA ALA A 111 9.43 -6.77 7.19
C ALA A 111 9.70 -7.06 8.68
N GLY A 112 9.12 -8.11 9.26
CA GLY A 112 9.23 -8.43 10.68
C GLY A 112 8.56 -7.40 11.60
N ALA A 113 7.51 -6.72 11.14
CA ALA A 113 6.89 -5.58 11.81
C ALA A 113 5.36 -5.71 11.96
N LEU A 114 4.85 -6.93 12.12
CA LEU A 114 3.40 -7.17 12.30
C LEU A 114 2.81 -6.41 13.48
N ASP A 115 3.60 -6.13 14.52
CA ASP A 115 3.21 -5.34 15.69
C ASP A 115 2.85 -3.87 15.36
N LYS A 116 3.23 -3.39 14.18
CA LYS A 116 2.90 -2.04 13.68
C LYS A 116 1.67 -2.00 12.78
N LEU A 117 1.19 -3.16 12.32
CA LEU A 117 0.12 -3.25 11.33
C LEU A 117 -1.19 -2.62 11.83
N GLU A 118 -1.59 -2.87 13.07
CA GLU A 118 -2.85 -2.36 13.61
C GLU A 118 -2.86 -0.82 13.63
N ALA A 119 -1.78 -0.21 14.09
CA ALA A 119 -1.67 1.25 14.09
C ALA A 119 -1.74 1.83 12.68
N PHE A 120 -0.98 1.25 11.74
CA PHE A 120 -0.96 1.68 10.34
C PHE A 120 -2.33 1.51 9.65
N ALA A 121 -3.00 0.39 9.88
CA ALA A 121 -4.23 0.04 9.15
C ALA A 121 -5.51 0.62 9.80
N SER A 122 -5.51 0.86 11.11
CA SER A 122 -6.76 1.12 11.85
C SER A 122 -6.74 2.35 12.76
N PHE A 123 -5.56 2.85 13.16
CA PHE A 123 -5.50 3.97 14.12
C PHE A 123 -5.03 5.27 13.46
N ASN A 124 -3.93 5.23 12.73
CA ASN A 124 -3.28 6.45 12.23
C ASN A 124 -4.20 7.28 11.30
N GLY A 125 -4.99 6.61 10.44
CA GLY A 125 -5.92 7.28 9.56
C GLY A 125 -7.05 8.01 10.29
N PRO A 126 -7.85 7.33 11.12
CA PRO A 126 -8.87 7.98 11.93
C PRO A 126 -8.32 9.10 12.80
N ASP A 127 -7.17 8.89 13.47
CA ASP A 127 -6.55 9.90 14.32
C ASP A 127 -6.17 11.16 13.52
N PHE A 128 -5.59 10.99 12.32
CA PHE A 128 -5.23 12.11 11.44
C PHE A 128 -6.45 12.93 11.01
N TYR A 129 -7.56 12.26 10.69
CA TYR A 129 -8.80 12.92 10.27
C TYR A 129 -9.72 13.31 11.43
N SER A 130 -9.32 13.13 12.69
CA SER A 130 -10.14 13.35 13.87
C SER A 130 -11.47 12.57 13.83
N LEU A 131 -11.43 11.35 13.34
CA LEU A 131 -12.55 10.43 13.29
C LEU A 131 -12.48 9.41 14.44
N PRO A 132 -13.62 8.88 14.91
CA PRO A 132 -13.62 7.83 15.90
C PRO A 132 -12.95 6.55 15.32
N ARG A 133 -12.16 5.85 16.14
CA ARG A 133 -11.63 4.54 15.78
C ARG A 133 -12.74 3.49 15.81
N ASN A 134 -12.66 2.50 14.93
CA ASN A 134 -13.54 1.33 14.97
C ASN A 134 -13.35 0.56 16.28
N THR A 135 -14.44 0.02 16.83
CA THR A 135 -14.44 -0.80 18.06
C THR A 135 -14.43 -2.30 17.78
N GLY A 136 -14.80 -2.71 16.56
CA GLY A 136 -14.76 -4.11 16.13
C GLY A 136 -13.34 -4.54 15.79
N THR A 137 -13.05 -5.83 15.94
CA THR A 137 -11.78 -6.44 15.59
C THR A 137 -11.95 -7.53 14.53
N ILE A 138 -10.89 -7.76 13.75
CA ILE A 138 -10.76 -8.91 12.86
C ILE A 138 -9.54 -9.72 13.29
N THR A 139 -9.57 -11.02 13.03
CA THR A 139 -8.44 -11.90 13.29
C THR A 139 -7.84 -12.35 11.96
N LEU A 140 -6.55 -12.11 11.78
CA LEU A 140 -5.79 -12.64 10.66
C LEU A 140 -5.10 -13.94 11.07
N LYS A 141 -5.08 -14.92 10.18
CA LYS A 141 -4.44 -16.21 10.38
C LYS A 141 -3.35 -16.40 9.33
N ARG A 142 -2.17 -16.82 9.76
CA ARG A 142 -1.08 -17.13 8.84
C ARG A 142 -1.31 -18.51 8.22
N GLU A 143 -1.78 -18.55 6.99
CA GLU A 143 -1.96 -19.78 6.22
C GLU A 143 -1.82 -19.47 4.71
N SER A 144 -1.50 -20.49 3.91
CA SER A 144 -1.47 -20.33 2.45
C SER A 144 -2.89 -20.08 1.94
N TRP A 145 -3.01 -19.14 1.02
CA TRP A 145 -4.28 -18.80 0.36
C TRP A 145 -4.05 -18.59 -1.15
N THR A 146 -5.07 -18.78 -1.95
CA THR A 146 -5.04 -18.63 -3.41
C THR A 146 -6.24 -17.83 -3.89
#